data_d8ba58079723ecbfd0a205aff2181f23
#
_entry.id   d8ba58079723ecbfd0a205aff2181f23
#
_cell.length_a   1.000
_cell.length_b   1.000
_cell.length_c   1.000
_cell.angle_alpha   90.00
_cell.angle_beta   90.00
_cell.angle_gamma   90.00
#
_symmetry.space_group_name_H-M   'P 1'
#
loop_
_entity.id
_entity.type
_entity.pdbx_description
1 polymer ?
#
loop_
_entity_poly.entity_id
_entity_poly.type
_entity_poly.pdbx_seq_one_letter_code
_entity_poly.pdbx_strand_id
1 'polypeptide(L)'
;MENTVKSDRVEGREKEIIKMRAKKLLAVGLSVLCVASLVTGCGSKKGDKAAGGSKPISVVTREDGSGTRGAFIELFGIEQEEGGKKVDKTTASASVSQSTEVMMTTVAGDEYAIGYTSLGALNDKVKALKVDGVEATAENVKSGTYKISRPFNIATQKDVSEAAQDFINYIMSADGQKVVEDNGYIAVSENAAFKSNGAKGKIVVAGSSSVTPVMEKLAEAYQKVNTGAQVE
;
A
#
# COMPACT_ATOMS: atom_id res chain seq x y z
N MET A 1 5.09 -66.24 15.95
CA MET A 1 4.39 -65.71 14.76
C MET A 1 4.57 -64.17 14.56
N GLU A 2 5.02 -63.44 15.56
CA GLU A 2 5.10 -61.94 15.51
C GLU A 2 6.36 -61.36 14.81
N ASN A 3 7.45 -62.13 14.73
CA ASN A 3 8.70 -61.69 14.12
C ASN A 3 8.73 -61.78 12.58
N THR A 4 7.92 -62.63 11.99
CA THR A 4 7.87 -62.80 10.52
C THR A 4 7.09 -61.66 9.83
N VAL A 5 6.05 -61.15 10.48
CA VAL A 5 5.22 -60.06 9.95
C VAL A 5 5.95 -58.70 9.96
N LYS A 6 6.89 -58.49 10.89
CA LYS A 6 7.73 -57.29 10.91
C LYS A 6 8.78 -57.25 9.80
N SER A 7 9.36 -58.42 9.44
CA SER A 7 10.36 -58.52 8.37
C SER A 7 9.77 -58.18 7.01
N ASP A 8 8.59 -58.72 6.68
CA ASP A 8 7.93 -58.52 5.37
C ASP A 8 7.49 -57.06 5.17
N ARG A 9 7.13 -56.34 6.27
CA ARG A 9 6.73 -54.95 6.20
C ARG A 9 7.91 -54.00 6.00
N VAL A 10 9.10 -54.33 6.46
CA VAL A 10 10.33 -53.56 6.25
C VAL A 10 10.83 -53.73 4.83
N GLU A 11 10.86 -54.96 4.33
CA GLU A 11 11.31 -55.28 2.96
C GLU A 11 10.39 -54.65 1.90
N GLY A 12 9.09 -54.64 2.13
CA GLY A 12 8.12 -53.97 1.25
C GLY A 12 8.35 -52.44 1.16
N ARG A 13 8.68 -51.79 2.26
CA ARG A 13 8.96 -50.35 2.28
C ARG A 13 10.28 -49.98 1.58
N GLU A 14 11.32 -50.78 1.71
CA GLU A 14 12.59 -50.54 1.01
C GLU A 14 12.43 -50.65 -0.50
N LYS A 15 11.67 -51.64 -0.99
CA LYS A 15 11.37 -51.82 -2.43
C LYS A 15 10.56 -50.64 -3.00
N GLU A 16 9.66 -50.06 -2.24
CA GLU A 16 8.91 -48.85 -2.62
C GLU A 16 9.80 -47.60 -2.70
N ILE A 17 10.69 -47.43 -1.72
CA ILE A 17 11.64 -46.29 -1.68
C ILE A 17 12.64 -46.35 -2.84
N ILE A 18 13.11 -47.58 -3.19
CA ILE A 18 14.02 -47.77 -4.31
C ILE A 18 13.30 -47.49 -5.64
N LYS A 19 12.06 -47.91 -5.82
CA LYS A 19 11.26 -47.57 -6.99
C LYS A 19 10.98 -46.08 -7.15
N MET A 20 10.73 -45.34 -6.04
CA MET A 20 10.55 -43.91 -6.08
C MET A 20 11.84 -43.13 -6.41
N ARG A 21 12.98 -43.60 -5.91
CA ARG A 21 14.28 -43.02 -6.25
C ARG A 21 14.69 -43.23 -7.69
N ALA A 22 14.40 -44.44 -8.23
CA ALA A 22 14.65 -44.75 -9.63
C ALA A 22 13.78 -43.91 -10.59
N LYS A 23 12.48 -43.68 -10.26
CA LYS A 23 11.61 -42.79 -11.04
C LYS A 23 12.04 -41.34 -11.02
N LYS A 24 12.58 -40.83 -9.88
CA LYS A 24 13.12 -39.48 -9.78
C LYS A 24 14.42 -39.32 -10.57
N LEU A 25 15.30 -40.28 -10.59
CA LEU A 25 16.53 -40.26 -11.39
C LEU A 25 16.25 -40.36 -12.90
N LEU A 26 15.21 -41.09 -13.33
CA LEU A 26 14.80 -41.13 -14.74
C LEU A 26 14.19 -39.79 -15.20
N ALA A 27 13.46 -39.09 -14.33
CA ALA A 27 12.88 -37.78 -14.64
C ALA A 27 13.93 -36.67 -14.78
N VAL A 28 15.01 -36.72 -13.99
CA VAL A 28 16.14 -35.79 -14.08
C VAL A 28 17.01 -36.06 -15.29
N GLY A 29 17.20 -37.31 -15.70
CA GLY A 29 17.97 -37.68 -16.88
C GLY A 29 17.32 -37.27 -18.21
N LEU A 30 15.98 -37.24 -18.29
CA LEU A 30 15.26 -36.86 -19.50
C LEU A 30 15.20 -35.36 -19.72
N SER A 31 15.31 -34.56 -18.66
CA SER A 31 15.32 -33.10 -18.76
C SER A 31 16.66 -32.49 -19.23
N VAL A 32 17.76 -33.23 -19.10
CA VAL A 32 19.10 -32.78 -19.54
C VAL A 32 19.33 -33.01 -21.04
N LEU A 33 18.62 -33.97 -21.66
CA LEU A 33 18.76 -34.25 -23.08
C LEU A 33 18.01 -33.28 -24.00
N CYS A 34 17.04 -32.50 -23.47
CA CYS A 34 16.28 -31.53 -24.27
C CYS A 34 16.93 -30.14 -24.39
N VAL A 35 18.02 -29.87 -23.66
CA VAL A 35 18.70 -28.55 -23.69
C VAL A 35 19.85 -28.50 -24.71
N ALA A 36 20.28 -29.62 -25.28
CA ALA A 36 21.44 -29.71 -26.17
C ALA A 36 21.15 -29.51 -27.67
N SER A 37 19.86 -29.27 -28.06
CA SER A 37 19.48 -29.18 -29.50
C SER A 37 19.05 -27.80 -29.99
N LEU A 38 19.30 -26.70 -29.25
CA LEU A 38 18.92 -25.33 -29.65
C LEU A 38 20.09 -24.37 -29.91
N VAL A 39 21.29 -24.88 -30.17
CA VAL A 39 22.44 -24.00 -30.50
C VAL A 39 23.02 -24.37 -31.89
N THR A 40 22.20 -24.27 -32.95
CA THR A 40 22.73 -24.14 -34.31
C THR A 40 21.77 -23.27 -35.13
N GLY A 41 22.02 -21.97 -35.14
CA GLY A 41 21.27 -21.02 -35.95
C GLY A 41 21.93 -19.65 -35.93
N CYS A 42 23.26 -19.58 -36.21
CA CYS A 42 23.94 -18.34 -36.43
C CYS A 42 23.80 -17.99 -37.90
N GLY A 43 22.82 -17.14 -38.22
CA GLY A 43 22.65 -16.48 -39.53
C GLY A 43 22.69 -14.99 -39.31
N SER A 44 23.85 -14.39 -39.60
CA SER A 44 24.02 -12.93 -39.64
C SER A 44 23.08 -12.31 -40.65
N LYS A 45 22.13 -11.50 -40.20
CA LYS A 45 21.57 -10.38 -40.96
C LYS A 45 21.66 -9.11 -40.12
N LYS A 46 22.54 -8.23 -40.59
CA LYS A 46 22.63 -6.83 -40.22
C LYS A 46 21.29 -6.14 -40.52
N GLY A 47 20.76 -5.41 -39.57
CA GLY A 47 19.83 -4.32 -39.81
C GLY A 47 18.36 -4.72 -39.60
N ASP A 48 17.93 -4.57 -38.35
CA ASP A 48 16.72 -3.82 -38.09
C ASP A 48 16.83 -3.42 -36.60
N LYS A 49 16.97 -2.11 -36.37
CA LYS A 49 16.69 -1.56 -35.04
C LYS A 49 15.24 -1.90 -34.76
N ALA A 50 15.04 -2.93 -33.96
CA ALA A 50 13.74 -3.16 -33.33
C ALA A 50 13.32 -1.84 -32.70
N ALA A 51 12.27 -1.24 -33.25
CA ALA A 51 11.57 -0.14 -32.61
C ALA A 51 11.37 -0.56 -31.15
N GLY A 52 11.92 0.20 -30.21
CA GLY A 52 11.79 -0.06 -28.81
C GLY A 52 10.30 -0.07 -28.47
N GLY A 53 9.71 -1.24 -28.43
CA GLY A 53 8.36 -1.42 -27.92
C GLY A 53 8.37 -0.88 -26.50
N SER A 54 7.68 0.23 -26.28
CA SER A 54 7.50 0.74 -24.93
C SER A 54 6.85 -0.37 -24.10
N LYS A 55 7.49 -0.77 -23.01
CA LYS A 55 6.87 -1.71 -22.10
C LYS A 55 5.57 -1.09 -21.57
N PRO A 56 4.51 -1.87 -21.40
CA PRO A 56 3.26 -1.35 -20.90
C PRO A 56 3.45 -0.81 -19.47
N ILE A 57 2.72 0.24 -19.14
CA ILE A 57 2.70 0.78 -17.79
C ILE A 57 1.97 -0.20 -16.86
N SER A 58 2.60 -0.57 -15.75
CA SER A 58 2.01 -1.35 -14.68
C SER A 58 1.18 -0.43 -13.78
N VAL A 59 -0.13 -0.48 -13.88
CA VAL A 59 -1.02 0.33 -13.04
C VAL A 59 -1.22 -0.36 -11.69
N VAL A 60 -0.96 0.37 -10.60
CA VAL A 60 -1.19 -0.08 -9.23
C VAL A 60 -2.27 0.78 -8.60
N THR A 61 -3.33 0.14 -8.10
CA THR A 61 -4.45 0.79 -7.43
C THR A 61 -4.60 0.28 -6.00
N ARG A 62 -5.48 0.90 -5.25
CA ARG A 62 -5.82 0.50 -3.89
C ARG A 62 -7.08 -0.37 -3.88
N GLU A 63 -7.28 -1.05 -2.77
CA GLU A 63 -8.45 -1.88 -2.48
C GLU A 63 -9.76 -1.09 -2.44
N ASP A 64 -10.86 -1.78 -2.57
CA ASP A 64 -12.19 -1.20 -2.38
C ASP A 64 -12.35 -0.69 -0.94
N GLY A 65 -13.00 0.47 -0.78
CA GLY A 65 -13.13 1.13 0.52
C GLY A 65 -11.92 1.96 0.94
N SER A 66 -10.82 1.95 0.19
CA SER A 66 -9.69 2.85 0.44
C SER A 66 -10.10 4.31 0.24
N GLY A 67 -9.96 5.13 1.29
CA GLY A 67 -10.20 6.58 1.19
C GLY A 67 -9.26 7.27 0.20
N THR A 68 -8.04 6.77 0.03
CA THR A 68 -7.07 7.26 -0.97
C THR A 68 -7.53 6.95 -2.39
N ARG A 69 -8.09 5.73 -2.62
CA ARG A 69 -8.67 5.36 -3.93
C ARG A 69 -9.87 6.25 -4.24
N GLY A 70 -10.80 6.38 -3.30
CA GLY A 70 -11.98 7.23 -3.50
C GLY A 70 -11.61 8.67 -3.86
N ALA A 71 -10.64 9.26 -3.14
CA ALA A 71 -10.14 10.60 -3.46
C ALA A 71 -9.51 10.67 -4.87
N PHE A 72 -8.68 9.69 -5.23
CA PHE A 72 -7.99 9.65 -6.52
C PHE A 72 -8.98 9.55 -7.69
N ILE A 73 -9.90 8.58 -7.65
CA ILE A 73 -10.85 8.36 -8.76
C ILE A 73 -11.80 9.53 -8.94
N GLU A 74 -12.22 10.19 -7.85
CA GLU A 74 -13.06 11.37 -7.89
C GLU A 74 -12.32 12.58 -8.47
N LEU A 75 -11.14 12.91 -7.94
CA LEU A 75 -10.37 14.10 -8.33
C LEU A 75 -9.83 14.04 -9.77
N PHE A 76 -9.53 12.83 -10.25
CA PHE A 76 -9.10 12.62 -11.63
C PHE A 76 -10.24 12.29 -12.61
N GLY A 77 -11.51 12.27 -12.15
CA GLY A 77 -12.66 11.96 -12.99
C GLY A 77 -12.70 10.54 -13.52
N ILE A 78 -12.02 9.60 -12.84
CA ILE A 78 -12.06 8.16 -13.13
C ILE A 78 -13.40 7.59 -12.64
N GLU A 79 -13.94 8.12 -11.56
CA GLU A 79 -15.30 7.84 -11.13
C GLU A 79 -16.28 8.59 -12.06
N GLN A 80 -17.20 7.86 -12.69
CA GLN A 80 -18.17 8.40 -13.62
C GLN A 80 -19.60 8.10 -13.18
N GLU A 81 -20.55 8.95 -13.54
CA GLU A 81 -21.95 8.71 -13.26
C GLU A 81 -22.59 7.93 -14.41
N GLU A 82 -23.14 6.76 -14.12
CA GLU A 82 -23.85 5.92 -15.05
C GLU A 82 -25.22 5.49 -14.46
N GLY A 83 -26.28 5.90 -15.10
CA GLY A 83 -27.64 5.54 -14.66
C GLY A 83 -27.97 6.01 -13.23
N GLY A 84 -27.45 7.17 -12.81
CA GLY A 84 -27.64 7.72 -11.47
C GLY A 84 -26.79 7.04 -10.38
N LYS A 85 -25.78 6.26 -10.77
CA LYS A 85 -24.83 5.63 -9.84
C LYS A 85 -23.40 6.01 -10.19
N LYS A 86 -22.57 6.19 -9.17
CA LYS A 86 -21.13 6.38 -9.31
C LYS A 86 -20.46 5.04 -9.63
N VAL A 87 -19.68 5.00 -10.70
CA VAL A 87 -19.01 3.81 -11.21
C VAL A 87 -17.50 4.11 -11.31
N ASP A 88 -16.70 3.34 -10.63
CA ASP A 88 -15.24 3.40 -10.73
C ASP A 88 -14.80 2.77 -12.07
N LYS A 89 -14.12 3.56 -12.90
CA LYS A 89 -13.57 3.16 -14.21
C LYS A 89 -12.09 2.82 -14.16
N THR A 90 -11.55 2.55 -12.99
CA THR A 90 -10.18 2.02 -12.88
C THR A 90 -10.03 0.77 -13.74
N THR A 91 -8.93 0.70 -14.50
CA THR A 91 -8.69 -0.45 -15.39
C THR A 91 -8.72 -1.77 -14.62
N ALA A 92 -9.41 -2.78 -15.17
CA ALA A 92 -9.48 -4.10 -14.57
C ALA A 92 -8.11 -4.83 -14.52
N SER A 93 -7.11 -4.37 -15.29
CA SER A 93 -5.75 -4.90 -15.27
C SER A 93 -4.88 -4.30 -14.16
N ALA A 94 -5.38 -3.34 -13.39
CA ALA A 94 -4.63 -2.75 -12.28
C ALA A 94 -4.36 -3.75 -11.16
N SER A 95 -3.13 -3.79 -10.67
CA SER A 95 -2.77 -4.57 -9.49
C SER A 95 -3.30 -3.88 -8.24
N VAL A 96 -4.01 -4.61 -7.38
CA VAL A 96 -4.64 -4.06 -6.17
C VAL A 96 -3.71 -4.20 -4.97
N SER A 97 -3.39 -3.09 -4.34
CA SER A 97 -2.61 -3.02 -3.09
C SER A 97 -3.51 -2.77 -1.89
N GLN A 98 -3.29 -3.53 -0.80
CA GLN A 98 -4.13 -3.50 0.40
C GLN A 98 -3.77 -2.39 1.40
N SER A 99 -2.68 -1.64 1.15
CA SER A 99 -2.28 -0.51 2.00
C SER A 99 -1.42 0.48 1.22
N THR A 100 -1.21 1.67 1.79
CA THR A 100 -0.31 2.69 1.26
C THR A 100 1.13 2.18 1.17
N GLU A 101 1.60 1.46 2.18
CA GLU A 101 2.96 0.94 2.23
C GLU A 101 3.21 -0.13 1.15
N VAL A 102 2.26 -1.06 0.96
CA VAL A 102 2.31 -2.06 -0.11
C VAL A 102 2.30 -1.40 -1.48
N MET A 103 1.47 -0.37 -1.70
CA MET A 103 1.46 0.43 -2.92
C MET A 103 2.84 1.04 -3.21
N MET A 104 3.42 1.74 -2.24
CA MET A 104 4.72 2.39 -2.36
C MET A 104 5.83 1.39 -2.68
N THR A 105 5.84 0.24 -1.99
CA THR A 105 6.81 -0.84 -2.22
C THR A 105 6.67 -1.45 -3.61
N THR A 106 5.44 -1.67 -4.06
CA THR A 106 5.16 -2.22 -5.40
C THR A 106 5.66 -1.27 -6.50
N VAL A 107 5.36 0.02 -6.38
CA VAL A 107 5.82 1.02 -7.35
C VAL A 107 7.35 1.18 -7.32
N ALA A 108 7.97 1.17 -6.14
CA ALA A 108 9.43 1.25 -6.01
C ALA A 108 10.15 0.03 -6.62
N GLY A 109 9.49 -1.13 -6.69
CA GLY A 109 10.04 -2.37 -7.23
C GLY A 109 9.90 -2.55 -8.75
N ASP A 110 9.14 -1.72 -9.44
CA ASP A 110 8.89 -1.81 -10.89
C ASP A 110 9.04 -0.44 -11.56
N GLU A 111 10.07 -0.29 -12.40
CA GLU A 111 10.34 0.96 -13.14
C GLU A 111 9.22 1.39 -14.10
N TYR A 112 8.29 0.47 -14.41
CA TYR A 112 7.13 0.73 -15.28
C TYR A 112 5.85 0.94 -14.49
N ALA A 113 5.90 0.85 -13.15
CA ALA A 113 4.72 1.02 -12.32
C ALA A 113 4.36 2.50 -12.10
N ILE A 114 3.07 2.75 -12.05
CA ILE A 114 2.48 4.00 -11.60
C ILE A 114 1.42 3.69 -10.55
N GLY A 115 1.39 4.49 -9.50
CA GLY A 115 0.41 4.40 -8.41
C GLY A 115 0.11 5.78 -7.85
N TYR A 116 -0.61 5.83 -6.75
CA TYR A 116 -0.98 7.07 -6.06
C TYR A 116 -0.93 6.90 -4.55
N THR A 117 -0.55 7.96 -3.86
CA THR A 117 -0.42 7.99 -2.41
C THR A 117 -0.75 9.37 -1.86
N SER A 118 -0.87 9.51 -0.54
CA SER A 118 -0.96 10.83 0.10
C SER A 118 0.39 11.52 0.14
N LEU A 119 0.39 12.86 0.16
CA LEU A 119 1.60 13.67 0.20
C LEU A 119 2.50 13.29 1.40
N GLY A 120 1.93 13.13 2.59
CA GLY A 120 2.70 12.81 3.80
C GLY A 120 3.23 11.38 3.87
N ALA A 121 2.76 10.46 2.99
CA ALA A 121 3.31 9.11 2.87
C ALA A 121 4.37 8.99 1.76
N LEU A 122 4.54 10.05 0.96
CA LEU A 122 5.54 10.07 -0.12
C LEU A 122 6.96 10.04 0.48
N ASN A 123 7.85 9.27 -0.15
CA ASN A 123 9.25 9.16 0.24
C ASN A 123 10.17 9.10 -0.99
N ASP A 124 11.48 9.05 -0.75
CA ASP A 124 12.54 9.08 -1.77
C ASP A 124 12.69 7.80 -2.60
N LYS A 125 11.94 6.73 -2.27
CA LYS A 125 11.97 5.46 -3.01
C LYS A 125 11.20 5.52 -4.33
N VAL A 126 10.34 6.50 -4.50
CA VAL A 126 9.54 6.71 -5.71
C VAL A 126 9.64 8.14 -6.19
N LYS A 127 9.41 8.34 -7.49
CA LYS A 127 9.38 9.66 -8.10
C LYS A 127 7.96 10.22 -8.09
N ALA A 128 7.74 11.33 -7.41
CA ALA A 128 6.49 12.07 -7.54
C ALA A 128 6.36 12.68 -8.94
N LEU A 129 5.20 12.52 -9.55
CA LEU A 129 4.87 13.14 -10.85
C LEU A 129 4.19 14.49 -10.62
N LYS A 130 4.49 15.43 -11.51
CA LYS A 130 3.72 16.69 -11.59
C LYS A 130 2.35 16.41 -12.19
N VAL A 131 1.35 17.09 -11.67
CA VAL A 131 0.01 17.10 -12.27
C VAL A 131 -0.22 18.48 -12.88
N ASP A 132 -0.57 18.53 -14.14
CA ASP A 132 -0.68 19.78 -14.94
C ASP A 132 0.59 20.67 -14.85
N GLY A 133 1.75 20.06 -14.74
CA GLY A 133 3.03 20.75 -14.59
C GLY A 133 3.36 21.24 -13.20
N VAL A 134 2.46 21.05 -12.21
CA VAL A 134 2.59 21.50 -10.82
C VAL A 134 3.05 20.36 -9.91
N GLU A 135 4.01 20.64 -9.05
CA GLU A 135 4.49 19.68 -8.05
C GLU A 135 3.53 19.60 -6.84
N ALA A 136 3.38 18.36 -6.31
CA ALA A 136 2.65 18.14 -5.07
C ALA A 136 3.49 18.57 -3.87
N THR A 137 3.36 19.83 -3.48
CA THR A 137 4.00 20.40 -2.29
C THR A 137 2.95 21.04 -1.38
N ALA A 138 3.26 21.13 -0.08
CA ALA A 138 2.37 21.80 0.87
C ALA A 138 2.05 23.24 0.45
N GLU A 139 3.04 23.95 -0.08
CA GLU A 139 2.88 25.32 -0.56
C GLU A 139 1.91 25.41 -1.76
N ASN A 140 2.10 24.53 -2.76
CA ASN A 140 1.25 24.51 -3.94
C ASN A 140 -0.19 24.06 -3.62
N VAL A 141 -0.38 23.22 -2.61
CA VAL A 141 -1.72 22.86 -2.13
C VAL A 141 -2.34 24.02 -1.35
N LYS A 142 -1.62 24.66 -0.42
CA LYS A 142 -2.10 25.82 0.35
C LYS A 142 -2.48 27.00 -0.56
N SER A 143 -1.72 27.24 -1.62
CA SER A 143 -2.01 28.29 -2.61
C SER A 143 -3.14 27.95 -3.59
N GLY A 144 -3.60 26.67 -3.61
CA GLY A 144 -4.58 26.17 -4.59
C GLY A 144 -4.01 25.98 -6.01
N THR A 145 -2.70 26.13 -6.20
CA THR A 145 -2.03 25.88 -7.49
C THR A 145 -2.06 24.40 -7.84
N TYR A 146 -1.81 23.51 -6.85
CA TYR A 146 -2.00 22.07 -6.98
C TYR A 146 -3.43 21.70 -6.62
N LYS A 147 -4.21 21.31 -7.63
CA LYS A 147 -5.67 21.14 -7.50
C LYS A 147 -6.09 19.76 -6.96
N ILE A 148 -5.20 18.78 -7.00
CA ILE A 148 -5.50 17.41 -6.58
C ILE A 148 -5.25 17.28 -5.08
N SER A 149 -6.16 17.81 -4.30
CA SER A 149 -6.07 17.78 -2.84
C SER A 149 -7.45 17.63 -2.19
N ARG A 150 -7.49 16.94 -1.06
CA ARG A 150 -8.66 16.80 -0.20
C ARG A 150 -8.24 16.86 1.27
N PRO A 151 -9.05 17.44 2.15
CA PRO A 151 -8.80 17.34 3.58
C PRO A 151 -9.04 15.92 4.08
N PHE A 152 -8.30 15.52 5.10
CA PHE A 152 -8.68 14.40 5.93
C PHE A 152 -9.80 14.83 6.88
N ASN A 153 -10.76 13.95 7.09
CA ASN A 153 -11.90 14.20 7.94
C ASN A 153 -11.88 13.28 9.16
N ILE A 154 -12.29 13.79 10.30
CA ILE A 154 -12.56 12.99 11.49
C ILE A 154 -14.07 12.71 11.52
N ALA A 155 -14.43 11.43 11.60
CA ALA A 155 -15.81 11.00 11.79
C ALA A 155 -15.94 10.35 13.17
N THR A 156 -17.02 10.65 13.87
CA THR A 156 -17.30 10.11 15.21
C THR A 156 -18.70 9.50 15.24
N GLN A 157 -18.93 8.67 16.23
CA GLN A 157 -20.31 8.29 16.59
C GLN A 157 -21.02 9.49 17.23
N LYS A 158 -22.35 9.38 17.34
CA LYS A 158 -23.17 10.44 17.93
C LYS A 158 -22.74 10.78 19.37
N ASP A 159 -22.43 9.77 20.15
CA ASP A 159 -22.01 9.90 21.54
C ASP A 159 -20.49 9.68 21.63
N VAL A 160 -19.74 10.77 21.62
CA VAL A 160 -18.27 10.77 21.73
C VAL A 160 -17.88 10.76 23.20
N SER A 161 -16.95 9.89 23.59
CA SER A 161 -16.40 9.91 24.95
C SER A 161 -15.59 11.18 25.21
N GLU A 162 -15.53 11.62 26.47
CA GLU A 162 -14.74 12.81 26.85
C GLU A 162 -13.27 12.67 26.45
N ALA A 163 -12.68 11.46 26.58
CA ALA A 163 -11.30 11.20 26.15
C ALA A 163 -11.13 11.34 24.64
N ALA A 164 -12.07 10.79 23.84
CA ALA A 164 -12.03 10.91 22.40
C ALA A 164 -12.21 12.38 21.95
N GLN A 165 -13.10 13.11 22.60
CA GLN A 165 -13.27 14.55 22.33
C GLN A 165 -12.02 15.35 22.68
N ASP A 166 -11.35 15.05 23.81
CA ASP A 166 -10.09 15.70 24.19
C ASP A 166 -8.99 15.43 23.17
N PHE A 167 -8.91 14.18 22.63
CA PHE A 167 -7.96 13.88 21.56
C PHE A 167 -8.29 14.60 20.26
N ILE A 168 -9.55 14.72 19.87
CA ILE A 168 -9.96 15.52 18.71
C ILE A 168 -9.57 16.99 18.90
N ASN A 169 -9.79 17.55 20.10
CA ASN A 169 -9.40 18.91 20.43
C ASN A 169 -7.87 19.07 20.34
N TYR A 170 -7.10 18.05 20.75
CA TYR A 170 -5.64 18.04 20.57
C TYR A 170 -5.26 18.08 19.09
N ILE A 171 -5.83 17.19 18.27
CA ILE A 171 -5.55 17.15 16.82
C ILE A 171 -5.79 18.52 16.19
N MET A 172 -6.88 19.18 16.55
CA MET A 172 -7.26 20.47 15.98
C MET A 172 -6.56 21.68 16.62
N SER A 173 -5.79 21.51 17.68
CA SER A 173 -5.04 22.57 18.35
C SER A 173 -3.78 22.99 17.58
N ALA A 174 -3.16 24.10 17.97
CA ALA A 174 -1.85 24.51 17.44
C ALA A 174 -0.78 23.42 17.62
N ASP A 175 -0.78 22.74 18.78
CA ASP A 175 0.19 21.68 19.08
C ASP A 175 -0.03 20.45 18.18
N GLY A 176 -1.27 20.02 17.98
CA GLY A 176 -1.60 18.92 17.08
C GLY A 176 -1.34 19.26 15.61
N GLN A 177 -1.70 20.48 15.18
CA GLN A 177 -1.45 20.92 13.81
C GLN A 177 0.05 21.06 13.50
N LYS A 178 0.85 21.42 14.50
CA LYS A 178 2.31 21.37 14.36
C LYS A 178 2.82 19.94 14.13
N VAL A 179 2.29 18.93 14.82
CA VAL A 179 2.63 17.53 14.57
C VAL A 179 2.25 17.14 13.13
N VAL A 180 1.11 17.61 12.64
CA VAL A 180 0.66 17.39 11.24
C VAL A 180 1.70 17.94 10.26
N GLU A 181 2.15 19.19 10.43
CA GLU A 181 3.14 19.81 9.53
C GLU A 181 4.52 19.17 9.63
N ASP A 182 4.99 18.89 10.84
CA ASP A 182 6.30 18.26 11.08
C ASP A 182 6.40 16.84 10.43
N ASN A 183 5.26 16.23 10.11
CA ASN A 183 5.18 14.93 9.42
C ASN A 183 4.78 15.04 7.94
N GLY A 184 4.95 16.19 7.32
CA GLY A 184 4.78 16.40 5.87
C GLY A 184 3.33 16.51 5.39
N TYR A 185 2.38 16.67 6.33
CA TYR A 185 0.99 16.98 6.01
C TYR A 185 0.71 18.48 6.11
N ILE A 186 -0.50 18.90 5.80
CA ILE A 186 -0.87 20.31 5.73
C ILE A 186 -1.82 20.62 6.86
N ALA A 187 -1.44 21.58 7.72
CA ALA A 187 -2.32 22.08 8.76
C ALA A 187 -3.55 22.79 8.15
N VAL A 188 -4.71 22.57 8.78
CA VAL A 188 -6.00 23.09 8.30
C VAL A 188 -6.53 24.24 9.15
N SER A 189 -5.90 24.53 10.29
CA SER A 189 -6.37 25.57 11.23
C SER A 189 -5.22 26.17 12.02
N GLU A 190 -5.35 27.45 12.37
CA GLU A 190 -4.51 28.18 13.31
C GLU A 190 -5.30 28.31 14.61
N ASN A 191 -5.38 27.28 15.43
CA ASN A 191 -6.10 27.27 16.68
C ASN A 191 -5.18 27.60 17.86
N ALA A 192 -5.77 27.83 19.05
CA ALA A 192 -5.02 28.00 20.27
C ALA A 192 -4.21 26.76 20.66
N ALA A 193 -3.22 26.95 21.55
CA ALA A 193 -2.48 25.84 22.15
C ALA A 193 -3.43 24.90 22.90
N PHE A 194 -3.08 23.63 22.93
CA PHE A 194 -3.89 22.61 23.56
C PHE A 194 -3.92 22.75 25.08
N LYS A 195 -5.08 22.52 25.63
CA LYS A 195 -5.28 22.33 27.08
C LYS A 195 -6.13 21.09 27.29
N SER A 196 -5.52 20.03 27.81
CA SER A 196 -6.25 18.80 28.14
C SER A 196 -7.27 19.07 29.26
N ASN A 197 -8.42 18.45 29.14
CA ASN A 197 -9.42 18.40 30.21
C ASN A 197 -9.12 17.28 31.24
N GLY A 198 -8.03 16.49 31.02
CA GLY A 198 -7.64 15.38 31.88
C GLY A 198 -8.54 14.14 31.76
N ALA A 199 -9.37 14.06 30.72
CA ALA A 199 -10.23 12.91 30.48
C ALA A 199 -9.42 11.61 30.37
N LYS A 200 -9.96 10.54 30.94
CA LYS A 200 -9.30 9.23 31.02
C LYS A 200 -10.05 8.20 30.19
N GLY A 201 -9.32 7.23 29.73
CA GLY A 201 -9.92 6.06 29.09
C GLY A 201 -9.26 5.66 27.78
N LYS A 202 -9.83 4.62 27.17
CA LYS A 202 -9.36 4.08 25.90
C LYS A 202 -10.05 4.79 24.73
N ILE A 203 -9.26 5.19 23.76
CA ILE A 203 -9.70 5.81 22.50
C ILE A 203 -9.30 4.86 21.37
N VAL A 204 -10.28 4.37 20.62
CA VAL A 204 -10.03 3.53 19.46
C VAL A 204 -10.14 4.37 18.21
N VAL A 205 -9.09 4.38 17.39
CA VAL A 205 -9.01 5.12 16.14
C VAL A 205 -8.86 4.13 14.98
N ALA A 206 -9.73 4.23 14.00
CA ALA A 206 -9.64 3.46 12.77
C ALA A 206 -9.73 4.40 11.56
N GLY A 207 -9.02 4.09 10.49
CA GLY A 207 -9.06 4.96 9.33
C GLY A 207 -8.26 4.44 8.14
N SER A 208 -8.05 5.33 7.18
CA SER A 208 -7.25 5.03 5.98
C SER A 208 -5.77 4.86 6.34
N SER A 209 -5.11 3.87 5.74
CA SER A 209 -3.67 3.65 5.90
C SER A 209 -2.79 4.84 5.44
N SER A 210 -3.33 5.77 4.65
CA SER A 210 -2.65 7.01 4.29
C SER A 210 -2.60 8.03 5.42
N VAL A 211 -3.43 7.88 6.47
CA VAL A 211 -3.47 8.74 7.65
C VAL A 211 -2.68 8.13 8.82
N THR A 212 -2.47 6.81 8.80
CA THR A 212 -1.80 6.09 9.89
C THR A 212 -0.49 6.75 10.36
N PRO A 213 0.45 7.14 9.48
CA PRO A 213 1.73 7.70 9.93
C PRO A 213 1.58 8.96 10.78
N VAL A 214 0.69 9.87 10.40
CA VAL A 214 0.46 11.10 11.17
C VAL A 214 -0.38 10.84 12.42
N MET A 215 -1.33 9.90 12.35
CA MET A 215 -2.20 9.57 13.49
C MET A 215 -1.40 8.94 14.62
N GLU A 216 -0.44 8.07 14.33
CA GLU A 216 0.48 7.50 15.32
C GLU A 216 1.30 8.59 16.01
N LYS A 217 1.80 9.59 15.27
CA LYS A 217 2.52 10.73 15.84
C LYS A 217 1.64 11.62 16.69
N LEU A 218 0.42 11.85 16.27
CA LEU A 218 -0.58 12.61 17.04
C LEU A 218 -0.94 11.87 18.35
N ALA A 219 -1.15 10.55 18.28
CA ALA A 219 -1.42 9.73 19.45
C ALA A 219 -0.25 9.73 20.44
N GLU A 220 0.98 9.53 19.93
CA GLU A 220 2.21 9.59 20.73
C GLU A 220 2.38 10.95 21.43
N ALA A 221 2.17 12.03 20.72
CA ALA A 221 2.32 13.38 21.26
C ALA A 221 1.19 13.71 22.27
N TYR A 222 -0.05 13.33 21.98
CA TYR A 222 -1.18 13.52 22.88
C TYR A 222 -1.01 12.76 24.20
N GLN A 223 -0.56 11.50 24.17
CA GLN A 223 -0.35 10.71 25.38
C GLN A 223 0.75 11.25 26.31
N LYS A 224 1.64 12.11 25.81
CA LYS A 224 2.61 12.84 26.64
C LYS A 224 1.97 13.98 27.44
N VAL A 225 0.90 14.58 26.92
CA VAL A 225 0.19 15.70 27.58
C VAL A 225 -1.07 15.26 28.31
N ASN A 226 -1.62 14.10 27.97
CA ASN A 226 -2.70 13.43 28.71
C ASN A 226 -2.36 11.97 28.97
N THR A 227 -1.69 11.70 30.07
CA THR A 227 -1.26 10.35 30.47
C THR A 227 -2.40 9.45 30.97
N GLY A 228 -3.59 9.99 31.15
CA GLY A 228 -4.78 9.25 31.57
C GLY A 228 -5.55 8.59 30.43
N ALA A 229 -5.25 8.96 29.19
CA ALA A 229 -5.87 8.41 27.99
C ALA A 229 -4.92 7.47 27.25
N GLN A 230 -5.48 6.43 26.64
CA GLN A 230 -4.77 5.47 25.80
C GLN A 230 -5.38 5.49 24.41
N VAL A 231 -4.58 5.79 23.37
CA VAL A 231 -5.01 5.78 21.97
C VAL A 231 -4.49 4.52 21.29
N GLU A 232 -5.40 3.80 20.63
CA GLU A 232 -5.13 2.56 19.86
C GLU A 232 -5.70 2.62 18.45
#